data_c3f2fda1e524f00445c2651503f8d8ba
#
_entry.id   c3f2fda1e524f00445c2651503f8d8ba
#
_cell.length_a   1.000
_cell.length_b   1.000
_cell.length_c   1.000
_cell.angle_alpha   90.00
_cell.angle_beta   90.00
_cell.angle_gamma   90.00
#
_symmetry.space_group_name_H-M   'P 1'
#
loop_
_entity.id
_entity.type
_entity.pdbx_description
1 polymer ?
#
loop_
_entity_poly.entity_id
_entity_poly.type
_entity_poly.pdbx_seq_one_letter_code
_entity_poly.pdbx_strand_id
1 'polypeptide(L)'
;MVDALVPTHGGDRVNLDGAAGRIDVIEAHVDDVGVVRDAAAASEVIFNLAGQVSHVESMARPRFDLEINTASQLGFLEILREAGSNAVVVYTSTRQIFGHPRYLPVDEDHPVSPVDVNGISKSATEQLHLLYGELYGVRASSVRLTNVYGPRQRLRDNLQGVLPIFVRRALSGEPITVFGDGAQERDCLYVDDVVECLLLAARSTEVPGEVFNVGNDERLSLRAIAEEVVAAAGSGSIESVPWPHDRDAIDIGSYYGDSSKAKRVLGWEPRTSFADGIARTIEFYRSHRSRYL
;
A
#
# COMPACT_ATOMS: atom_id res chain seq x y z
N MET A 1 10.13 12.70 -9.82
CA MET A 1 9.62 12.11 -8.56
C MET A 1 9.86 13.11 -7.44
N VAL A 2 8.85 13.37 -6.63
CA VAL A 2 8.98 14.13 -5.37
C VAL A 2 8.83 13.14 -4.24
N ASP A 3 9.77 13.11 -3.29
CA ASP A 3 9.78 12.20 -2.15
C ASP A 3 10.59 12.83 -1.00
N ALA A 4 10.09 12.78 0.22
CA ALA A 4 10.79 13.29 1.40
C ALA A 4 11.95 12.39 1.85
N LEU A 5 12.11 11.21 1.23
CA LEU A 5 13.14 10.21 1.49
C LEU A 5 13.33 9.90 2.99
N VAL A 6 12.22 9.82 3.74
CA VAL A 6 12.23 9.55 5.18
C VAL A 6 12.68 8.11 5.44
N PRO A 7 13.88 7.87 6.01
CA PRO A 7 14.44 6.51 6.12
C PRO A 7 13.57 5.56 6.98
N THR A 8 12.90 6.10 8.00
CA THR A 8 12.02 5.32 8.88
C THR A 8 10.74 4.84 8.18
N HIS A 9 10.39 5.42 7.03
CA HIS A 9 9.20 5.05 6.24
C HIS A 9 9.53 4.41 4.89
N GLY A 10 10.78 3.97 4.70
CA GLY A 10 11.21 3.28 3.49
C GLY A 10 11.80 4.19 2.41
N GLY A 11 11.95 5.48 2.69
CA GLY A 11 12.64 6.43 1.83
C GLY A 11 14.14 6.10 1.76
N ASP A 12 14.56 5.45 0.68
CA ASP A 12 15.95 5.08 0.44
C ASP A 12 16.28 5.18 -1.07
N ARG A 13 17.32 5.94 -1.40
CA ARG A 13 17.78 6.08 -2.79
C ARG A 13 18.19 4.76 -3.43
N VAL A 14 18.54 3.74 -2.65
CA VAL A 14 18.81 2.38 -3.12
C VAL A 14 17.60 1.78 -3.88
N ASN A 15 16.37 2.17 -3.51
CA ASN A 15 15.17 1.73 -4.22
C ASN A 15 15.10 2.26 -5.66
N LEU A 16 15.91 3.26 -6.01
CA LEU A 16 15.99 3.88 -7.33
C LEU A 16 17.13 3.30 -8.19
N ASP A 17 17.91 2.35 -7.65
CA ASP A 17 18.94 1.66 -8.42
C ASP A 17 18.32 1.03 -9.68
N GLY A 18 18.96 1.24 -10.82
CA GLY A 18 18.46 0.83 -12.14
C GLY A 18 17.51 1.84 -12.81
N ALA A 19 17.08 2.90 -12.13
CA ALA A 19 16.33 4.02 -12.71
C ALA A 19 17.18 5.30 -12.86
N ALA A 20 18.45 5.28 -12.42
CA ALA A 20 19.36 6.42 -12.49
C ALA A 20 19.47 6.97 -13.93
N GLY A 21 19.37 8.28 -14.08
CA GLY A 21 19.39 8.98 -15.37
C GLY A 21 18.07 8.90 -16.18
N ARG A 22 17.05 8.18 -15.68
CA ARG A 22 15.70 8.12 -16.28
C ARG A 22 14.64 8.85 -15.47
N ILE A 23 14.99 9.24 -14.26
CA ILE A 23 14.08 9.97 -13.35
C ILE A 23 14.84 11.14 -12.72
N ASP A 24 14.14 12.24 -12.53
CA ASP A 24 14.56 13.35 -11.68
C ASP A 24 13.98 13.16 -10.28
N VAL A 25 14.81 13.24 -9.25
CA VAL A 25 14.42 13.07 -7.85
C VAL A 25 14.55 14.38 -7.12
N ILE A 26 13.45 14.92 -6.65
CA ILE A 26 13.38 16.14 -5.85
C ILE A 26 13.04 15.72 -4.42
N GLU A 27 13.93 16.01 -3.48
CA GLU A 27 13.73 15.72 -2.06
C GLU A 27 12.89 16.83 -1.43
N ALA A 28 11.60 16.55 -1.25
CA ALA A 28 10.63 17.50 -0.68
C ALA A 28 9.41 16.76 -0.14
N HIS A 29 8.64 17.43 0.73
CA HIS A 29 7.35 16.94 1.19
C HIS A 29 6.26 17.10 0.12
N VAL A 30 5.20 16.29 0.21
CA VAL A 30 4.08 16.27 -0.73
C VAL A 30 3.27 17.59 -0.75
N ASP A 31 3.39 18.40 0.29
CA ASP A 31 2.76 19.71 0.46
C ASP A 31 3.75 20.89 0.32
N ASP A 32 4.95 20.67 -0.20
CA ASP A 32 5.86 21.74 -0.56
C ASP A 32 5.31 22.53 -1.77
N VAL A 33 4.83 23.74 -1.49
CA VAL A 33 4.08 24.55 -2.46
C VAL A 33 4.89 24.81 -3.74
N GLY A 34 6.17 25.17 -3.62
CA GLY A 34 7.01 25.49 -4.76
C GLY A 34 7.26 24.28 -5.63
N VAL A 35 7.77 23.23 -5.01
CA VAL A 35 8.14 21.98 -5.70
C VAL A 35 6.94 21.29 -6.34
N VAL A 36 5.84 21.14 -5.58
CA VAL A 36 4.67 20.41 -6.06
C VAL A 36 3.93 21.17 -7.16
N ARG A 37 3.85 22.50 -7.07
CA ARG A 37 3.27 23.34 -8.14
C ARG A 37 4.03 23.17 -9.46
N ASP A 38 5.34 23.25 -9.43
CA ASP A 38 6.18 23.11 -10.63
C ASP A 38 6.10 21.69 -11.20
N ALA A 39 6.15 20.67 -10.33
CA ALA A 39 6.03 19.28 -10.74
C ALA A 39 4.64 18.99 -11.36
N ALA A 40 3.57 19.51 -10.77
CA ALA A 40 2.20 19.32 -11.26
C ALA A 40 1.99 20.01 -12.61
N ALA A 41 2.55 21.22 -12.81
CA ALA A 41 2.47 21.93 -14.08
C ALA A 41 3.18 21.20 -15.23
N ALA A 42 4.20 20.42 -14.91
CA ALA A 42 4.99 19.63 -15.88
C ALA A 42 4.47 18.18 -16.07
N SER A 43 3.39 17.81 -15.39
CA SER A 43 2.93 16.41 -15.36
C SER A 43 1.56 16.24 -16.00
N GLU A 44 1.39 15.18 -16.81
CA GLU A 44 0.09 14.72 -17.30
C GLU A 44 -0.57 13.77 -16.29
N VAL A 45 0.24 13.03 -15.53
CA VAL A 45 -0.20 12.05 -14.53
C VAL A 45 0.60 12.21 -13.25
N ILE A 46 -0.08 12.13 -12.11
CA ILE A 46 0.51 12.15 -10.78
C ILE A 46 0.07 10.88 -10.04
N PHE A 47 1.03 10.00 -9.73
CA PHE A 47 0.80 8.89 -8.80
C PHE A 47 1.08 9.37 -7.38
N ASN A 48 0.02 9.61 -6.61
CA ASN A 48 0.13 10.02 -5.23
C ASN A 48 0.22 8.79 -4.30
N LEU A 49 1.46 8.38 -4.03
CA LEU A 49 1.80 7.22 -3.19
C LEU A 49 2.32 7.67 -1.82
N ALA A 50 2.36 8.98 -1.56
CA ALA A 50 2.91 9.53 -0.34
C ALA A 50 2.03 9.19 0.87
N GLY A 51 2.67 8.75 1.95
CA GLY A 51 1.97 8.45 3.19
C GLY A 51 2.74 7.51 4.11
N GLN A 52 2.28 7.44 5.35
CA GLN A 52 2.70 6.48 6.36
C GLN A 52 1.72 5.28 6.32
N VAL A 53 2.20 4.06 6.53
CA VAL A 53 1.42 2.82 6.35
C VAL A 53 1.34 1.94 7.60
N SER A 54 1.99 2.34 8.70
CA SER A 54 2.07 1.50 9.90
C SER A 54 0.89 1.72 10.84
N HIS A 55 0.10 0.66 11.07
CA HIS A 55 -0.99 0.65 12.06
C HIS A 55 -0.50 0.90 13.47
N VAL A 56 0.57 0.20 13.86
CA VAL A 56 1.14 0.29 15.21
C VAL A 56 1.66 1.70 15.46
N GLU A 57 2.36 2.30 14.50
CA GLU A 57 2.87 3.66 14.64
C GLU A 57 1.73 4.68 14.66
N SER A 58 0.68 4.49 13.89
CA SER A 58 -0.47 5.40 13.88
C SER A 58 -1.15 5.48 15.26
N MET A 59 -1.23 4.36 15.98
CA MET A 59 -1.77 4.33 17.34
C MET A 59 -0.80 4.91 18.36
N ALA A 60 0.50 4.73 18.18
CA ALA A 60 1.52 5.29 19.08
C ALA A 60 1.75 6.80 18.85
N ARG A 61 1.57 7.29 17.61
CA ARG A 61 1.84 8.67 17.20
C ARG A 61 0.70 9.23 16.34
N PRO A 62 -0.53 9.33 16.86
CA PRO A 62 -1.73 9.63 16.06
C PRO A 62 -1.68 10.99 15.37
N ARG A 63 -1.11 12.01 16.01
CA ARG A 63 -0.97 13.34 15.38
C ARG A 63 -0.03 13.32 14.19
N PHE A 64 1.05 12.57 14.28
CA PHE A 64 2.00 12.41 13.18
C PHE A 64 1.36 11.70 11.98
N ASP A 65 0.56 10.66 12.23
CA ASP A 65 -0.19 9.97 11.18
C ASP A 65 -1.18 10.90 10.47
N LEU A 66 -1.99 11.65 11.23
CA LEU A 66 -2.93 12.64 10.68
C LEU A 66 -2.21 13.74 9.89
N GLU A 67 -1.07 14.20 10.35
CA GLU A 67 -0.27 15.22 9.67
C GLU A 67 0.21 14.73 8.29
N ILE A 68 0.82 13.55 8.24
CA ILE A 68 1.35 12.98 7.00
C ILE A 68 0.24 12.46 6.08
N ASN A 69 -0.73 11.73 6.62
CA ASN A 69 -1.73 11.06 5.80
C ASN A 69 -2.97 11.91 5.48
N THR A 70 -3.18 13.04 6.17
CA THR A 70 -4.38 13.87 5.93
C THR A 70 -4.02 15.34 5.69
N ALA A 71 -3.34 16.01 6.63
CA ALA A 71 -3.07 17.44 6.51
C ALA A 71 -2.18 17.78 5.31
N SER A 72 -1.07 17.05 5.13
CA SER A 72 -0.18 17.24 3.98
C SER A 72 -0.88 16.91 2.64
N GLN A 73 -1.78 15.94 2.65
CA GLN A 73 -2.56 15.57 1.46
C GLN A 73 -3.59 16.63 1.08
N LEU A 74 -4.20 17.29 2.08
CA LEU A 74 -5.03 18.47 1.85
C LEU A 74 -4.19 19.60 1.25
N GLY A 75 -2.99 19.86 1.77
CA GLY A 75 -2.03 20.81 1.21
C GLY A 75 -1.70 20.51 -0.26
N PHE A 76 -1.44 19.24 -0.59
CA PHE A 76 -1.22 18.80 -1.96
C PHE A 76 -2.42 19.14 -2.88
N LEU A 77 -3.64 18.83 -2.46
CA LEU A 77 -4.84 19.08 -3.24
C LEU A 77 -5.10 20.58 -3.43
N GLU A 78 -4.84 21.41 -2.40
CA GLU A 78 -4.93 22.86 -2.50
C GLU A 78 -3.93 23.41 -3.53
N ILE A 79 -2.70 22.90 -3.55
CA ILE A 79 -1.69 23.29 -4.56
C ILE A 79 -2.19 22.98 -5.98
N LEU A 80 -2.76 21.79 -6.20
CA LEU A 80 -3.31 21.41 -7.51
C LEU A 80 -4.48 22.30 -7.91
N ARG A 81 -5.38 22.59 -6.99
CA ARG A 81 -6.55 23.46 -7.21
C ARG A 81 -6.10 24.88 -7.58
N GLU A 82 -5.19 25.47 -6.80
CA GLU A 82 -4.69 26.83 -7.06
C GLU A 82 -3.87 26.93 -8.34
N ALA A 83 -3.13 25.88 -8.69
CA ALA A 83 -2.39 25.82 -9.95
C ALA A 83 -3.28 25.58 -11.17
N GLY A 84 -4.56 25.24 -11.00
CA GLY A 84 -5.42 24.83 -12.09
C GLY A 84 -4.90 23.59 -12.83
N SER A 85 -4.32 22.63 -12.10
CA SER A 85 -3.70 21.44 -12.69
C SER A 85 -4.72 20.55 -13.40
N ASN A 86 -4.41 20.16 -14.64
CA ASN A 86 -5.19 19.19 -15.42
C ASN A 86 -4.64 17.75 -15.34
N ALA A 87 -3.60 17.52 -14.53
CA ALA A 87 -3.02 16.19 -14.36
C ALA A 87 -4.04 15.19 -13.82
N VAL A 88 -3.97 13.95 -14.29
CA VAL A 88 -4.72 12.83 -13.70
C VAL A 88 -4.00 12.41 -12.42
N VAL A 89 -4.72 12.37 -11.31
CA VAL A 89 -4.19 11.95 -10.00
C VAL A 89 -4.69 10.56 -9.68
N VAL A 90 -3.78 9.62 -9.48
CA VAL A 90 -4.11 8.29 -8.96
C VAL A 90 -3.58 8.20 -7.52
N TYR A 91 -4.50 8.22 -6.56
CA TYR A 91 -4.19 8.10 -5.13
C TYR A 91 -4.23 6.65 -4.67
N THR A 92 -3.26 6.23 -3.85
CA THR A 92 -3.27 4.91 -3.21
C THR A 92 -3.88 4.99 -1.82
N SER A 93 -5.08 4.45 -1.69
CA SER A 93 -5.79 4.19 -0.45
C SER A 93 -5.50 2.77 0.06
N THR A 94 -6.28 2.28 1.00
CA THR A 94 -6.02 1.01 1.67
C THR A 94 -7.32 0.30 2.07
N ARG A 95 -7.28 -1.03 2.14
CA ARG A 95 -8.35 -1.84 2.75
C ARG A 95 -8.65 -1.53 4.22
N GLN A 96 -7.74 -0.86 4.91
CA GLN A 96 -7.83 -0.52 6.33
C GLN A 96 -9.02 0.37 6.67
N ILE A 97 -9.52 1.11 5.68
CA ILE A 97 -10.69 1.97 5.83
C ILE A 97 -11.95 1.18 6.20
N PHE A 98 -12.00 -0.11 5.86
CA PHE A 98 -13.16 -0.95 6.10
C PHE A 98 -13.24 -1.50 7.54
N GLY A 99 -12.08 -1.61 8.24
CA GLY A 99 -12.01 -2.23 9.55
C GLY A 99 -12.40 -3.72 9.51
N HIS A 100 -13.25 -4.15 10.44
CA HIS A 100 -13.78 -5.51 10.45
C HIS A 100 -14.78 -5.72 9.31
N PRO A 101 -14.53 -6.66 8.38
CA PRO A 101 -15.46 -6.95 7.30
C PRO A 101 -16.85 -7.38 7.82
N ARG A 102 -17.90 -6.77 7.30
CA ARG A 102 -19.29 -7.21 7.56
C ARG A 102 -19.73 -8.32 6.63
N TYR A 103 -19.09 -8.41 5.47
CA TYR A 103 -19.24 -9.48 4.49
C TYR A 103 -17.95 -9.62 3.67
N LEU A 104 -17.78 -10.76 3.04
CA LEU A 104 -16.63 -11.11 2.20
C LEU A 104 -17.11 -11.77 0.90
N PRO A 105 -16.50 -11.47 -0.23
CA PRO A 105 -15.42 -10.50 -0.43
C PRO A 105 -15.91 -9.05 -0.21
N VAL A 106 -14.98 -8.15 0.18
CA VAL A 106 -15.28 -6.73 0.41
C VAL A 106 -15.26 -5.98 -0.90
N ASP A 107 -16.39 -5.41 -1.31
CA ASP A 107 -16.54 -4.53 -2.48
C ASP A 107 -16.42 -3.03 -2.11
N GLU A 108 -16.58 -2.15 -3.11
CA GLU A 108 -16.52 -0.70 -2.91
C GLU A 108 -17.70 -0.12 -2.13
N ASP A 109 -18.84 -0.83 -2.10
CA ASP A 109 -20.06 -0.44 -1.38
C ASP A 109 -20.01 -0.84 0.11
N HIS A 110 -18.99 -1.61 0.52
CA HIS A 110 -18.83 -2.01 1.92
C HIS A 110 -18.68 -0.77 2.82
N PRO A 111 -19.38 -0.73 3.98
CA PRO A 111 -19.28 0.38 4.91
C PRO A 111 -17.85 0.66 5.38
N VAL A 112 -17.45 1.93 5.33
CA VAL A 112 -16.18 2.42 5.87
C VAL A 112 -16.30 2.53 7.40
N SER A 113 -15.46 1.76 8.13
CA SER A 113 -15.49 1.70 9.59
C SER A 113 -14.09 1.34 10.15
N PRO A 114 -13.10 2.22 9.96
CA PRO A 114 -11.73 1.95 10.34
C PRO A 114 -11.57 1.71 11.84
N VAL A 115 -10.64 0.85 12.23
CA VAL A 115 -10.36 0.46 13.61
C VAL A 115 -9.08 1.08 14.18
N ASP A 116 -8.35 1.83 13.37
CA ASP A 116 -7.12 2.53 13.77
C ASP A 116 -7.00 3.91 13.13
N VAL A 117 -6.05 4.72 13.62
CA VAL A 117 -5.84 6.09 13.15
C VAL A 117 -5.39 6.11 11.68
N ASN A 118 -4.61 5.14 11.23
CA ASN A 118 -4.17 5.07 9.83
C ASN A 118 -5.36 4.88 8.88
N GLY A 119 -6.28 3.98 9.20
CA GLY A 119 -7.51 3.78 8.44
C GLY A 119 -8.40 5.03 8.41
N ILE A 120 -8.51 5.75 9.53
CA ILE A 120 -9.24 7.03 9.60
C ILE A 120 -8.59 8.07 8.69
N SER A 121 -7.28 8.27 8.82
CA SER A 121 -6.52 9.25 8.03
C SER A 121 -6.61 8.96 6.53
N LYS A 122 -6.41 7.71 6.14
CA LYS A 122 -6.49 7.28 4.74
C LYS A 122 -7.91 7.41 4.17
N SER A 123 -8.94 7.10 4.96
CA SER A 123 -10.34 7.30 4.56
C SER A 123 -10.66 8.79 4.36
N ALA A 124 -10.23 9.66 5.28
CA ALA A 124 -10.42 11.10 5.13
C ALA A 124 -9.72 11.62 3.87
N THR A 125 -8.51 11.18 3.60
CA THR A 125 -7.74 11.58 2.42
C THR A 125 -8.36 11.11 1.11
N GLU A 126 -8.87 9.89 1.06
CA GLU A 126 -9.62 9.39 -0.09
C GLU A 126 -10.82 10.28 -0.37
N GLN A 127 -11.61 10.58 0.65
CA GLN A 127 -12.77 11.47 0.51
C GLN A 127 -12.39 12.88 0.07
N LEU A 128 -11.26 13.43 0.55
CA LEU A 128 -10.75 14.72 0.08
C LEU A 128 -10.41 14.68 -1.42
N HIS A 129 -9.74 13.64 -1.90
CA HIS A 129 -9.43 13.52 -3.33
C HIS A 129 -10.71 13.50 -4.19
N LEU A 130 -11.73 12.74 -3.78
CA LEU A 130 -13.01 12.67 -4.49
C LEU A 130 -13.77 14.00 -4.44
N LEU A 131 -13.83 14.63 -3.27
CA LEU A 131 -14.48 15.93 -3.08
C LEU A 131 -13.84 17.03 -3.93
N TYR A 132 -12.49 17.06 -4.01
CA TYR A 132 -11.78 18.01 -4.86
C TYR A 132 -12.02 17.75 -6.34
N GLY A 133 -12.25 16.50 -6.71
CA GLY A 133 -12.71 16.15 -8.05
C GLY A 133 -14.07 16.74 -8.37
N GLU A 134 -15.03 16.55 -7.49
CA GLU A 134 -16.42 17.01 -7.66
C GLU A 134 -16.52 18.54 -7.66
N LEU A 135 -15.88 19.21 -6.69
CA LEU A 135 -16.05 20.65 -6.49
C LEU A 135 -15.10 21.53 -7.30
N TYR A 136 -13.89 21.05 -7.56
CA TYR A 136 -12.82 21.88 -8.15
C TYR A 136 -12.23 21.31 -9.43
N GLY A 137 -12.74 20.16 -9.90
CA GLY A 137 -12.32 19.55 -11.16
C GLY A 137 -10.93 18.88 -11.10
N VAL A 138 -10.38 18.58 -9.90
CA VAL A 138 -9.17 17.79 -9.76
C VAL A 138 -9.47 16.36 -10.24
N ARG A 139 -8.78 15.89 -11.27
CA ARG A 139 -9.05 14.60 -11.92
C ARG A 139 -8.49 13.44 -11.11
N ALA A 140 -9.00 13.23 -9.89
CA ALA A 140 -8.52 12.24 -8.96
C ALA A 140 -9.33 10.94 -9.00
N SER A 141 -8.64 9.81 -8.78
CA SER A 141 -9.20 8.49 -8.52
C SER A 141 -8.46 7.83 -7.37
N SER A 142 -9.09 6.85 -6.72
CA SER A 142 -8.53 6.12 -5.60
C SER A 142 -8.42 4.63 -5.88
N VAL A 143 -7.27 4.04 -5.56
CA VAL A 143 -7.04 2.58 -5.62
C VAL A 143 -6.79 2.09 -4.20
N ARG A 144 -7.72 1.31 -3.65
CA ARG A 144 -7.66 0.72 -2.31
C ARG A 144 -6.87 -0.58 -2.38
N LEU A 145 -5.67 -0.53 -1.88
CA LEU A 145 -4.73 -1.64 -1.91
C LEU A 145 -4.96 -2.61 -0.75
N THR A 146 -4.81 -3.89 -1.03
CA THR A 146 -4.71 -4.96 -0.03
C THR A 146 -3.29 -5.12 0.52
N ASN A 147 -2.90 -6.35 0.93
CA ASN A 147 -1.55 -6.67 1.41
C ASN A 147 -0.57 -6.75 0.23
N VAL A 148 -0.01 -5.61 -0.16
CA VAL A 148 0.99 -5.54 -1.25
C VAL A 148 2.34 -6.05 -0.76
N TYR A 149 3.02 -6.84 -1.60
CA TYR A 149 4.35 -7.36 -1.32
C TYR A 149 5.21 -7.40 -2.59
N GLY A 150 6.52 -7.48 -2.43
CA GLY A 150 7.45 -7.58 -3.55
C GLY A 150 8.84 -7.02 -3.24
N PRO A 151 9.69 -6.93 -4.27
CA PRO A 151 11.00 -6.31 -4.19
C PRO A 151 10.96 -4.86 -3.68
N ARG A 152 12.03 -4.42 -3.01
CA ARG A 152 12.24 -3.06 -2.46
C ARG A 152 11.32 -2.67 -1.30
N GLN A 153 10.49 -3.56 -0.80
CA GLN A 153 9.77 -3.34 0.45
C GLN A 153 10.74 -3.32 1.62
N ARG A 154 10.51 -2.44 2.60
CA ARG A 154 11.36 -2.33 3.79
C ARG A 154 11.22 -3.57 4.68
N LEU A 155 12.34 -4.25 4.96
CA LEU A 155 12.36 -5.44 5.82
C LEU A 155 12.95 -5.18 7.23
N ARG A 156 13.64 -4.04 7.44
CA ARG A 156 14.47 -3.78 8.65
C ARG A 156 13.70 -3.73 9.97
N ASP A 157 12.40 -3.54 9.93
CA ASP A 157 11.57 -3.43 11.13
C ASP A 157 10.19 -4.09 10.91
N ASN A 158 9.30 -3.94 11.89
CA ASN A 158 7.96 -4.53 11.89
C ASN A 158 6.87 -3.51 11.55
N LEU A 159 7.20 -2.41 10.86
CA LEU A 159 6.26 -1.31 10.61
C LEU A 159 5.40 -1.51 9.36
N GLN A 160 5.79 -2.38 8.44
CA GLN A 160 5.13 -2.52 7.12
C GLN A 160 4.32 -3.81 6.95
N GLY A 161 3.66 -4.27 8.00
CA GLY A 161 2.76 -5.44 7.90
C GLY A 161 3.47 -6.79 8.11
N VAL A 162 2.72 -7.86 7.94
CA VAL A 162 3.14 -9.22 8.31
C VAL A 162 4.12 -9.86 7.30
N LEU A 163 3.92 -9.65 6.00
CA LEU A 163 4.73 -10.28 4.96
C LEU A 163 6.22 -9.91 5.00
N PRO A 164 6.62 -8.63 5.16
CA PRO A 164 8.03 -8.26 5.34
C PRO A 164 8.68 -8.95 6.53
N ILE A 165 7.95 -9.14 7.62
CA ILE A 165 8.43 -9.84 8.82
C ILE A 165 8.69 -11.32 8.50
N PHE A 166 7.77 -11.97 7.80
CA PHE A 166 7.89 -13.37 7.40
C PHE A 166 9.09 -13.58 6.48
N VAL A 167 9.22 -12.75 5.44
CA VAL A 167 10.35 -12.77 4.49
C VAL A 167 11.68 -12.58 5.22
N ARG A 168 11.78 -11.57 6.09
CA ARG A 168 13.00 -11.32 6.86
C ARG A 168 13.39 -12.52 7.73
N ARG A 169 12.45 -13.03 8.52
CA ARG A 169 12.70 -14.16 9.42
C ARG A 169 13.14 -15.41 8.66
N ALA A 170 12.43 -15.76 7.59
CA ALA A 170 12.79 -16.89 6.76
C ALA A 170 14.20 -16.77 6.18
N LEU A 171 14.55 -15.60 5.60
CA LEU A 171 15.89 -15.33 5.07
C LEU A 171 16.99 -15.33 6.14
N SER A 172 16.65 -15.04 7.39
CA SER A 172 17.57 -15.11 8.55
C SER A 172 17.65 -16.49 9.19
N GLY A 173 16.84 -17.47 8.74
CA GLY A 173 16.75 -18.79 9.36
C GLY A 173 16.01 -18.78 10.70
N GLU A 174 15.28 -17.70 11.01
CA GLU A 174 14.52 -17.51 12.24
C GLU A 174 13.11 -18.11 12.13
N PRO A 175 12.46 -18.49 13.26
CA PRO A 175 11.07 -18.93 13.26
C PRO A 175 10.12 -17.79 12.84
N ILE A 176 9.21 -18.07 11.91
CA ILE A 176 8.05 -17.21 11.62
C ILE A 176 7.00 -17.46 12.70
N THR A 177 6.64 -16.40 13.42
CA THR A 177 5.60 -16.47 14.45
C THR A 177 4.23 -16.26 13.81
N VAL A 178 3.35 -17.26 13.96
CA VAL A 178 1.94 -17.20 13.57
C VAL A 178 1.08 -17.17 14.83
N PHE A 179 0.20 -16.17 14.95
CA PHE A 179 -0.69 -16.04 16.10
C PHE A 179 -1.90 -16.97 15.96
N GLY A 180 -2.22 -17.68 17.04
CA GLY A 180 -3.30 -18.68 17.06
C GLY A 180 -3.01 -19.84 16.09
N ASP A 181 -4.04 -20.25 15.36
CA ASP A 181 -3.95 -21.28 14.31
C ASP A 181 -3.51 -20.74 12.95
N GLY A 182 -3.52 -19.41 12.78
CA GLY A 182 -3.19 -18.74 11.53
C GLY A 182 -4.23 -18.90 10.43
N ALA A 183 -5.49 -19.18 10.79
CA ALA A 183 -6.57 -19.43 9.83
C ALA A 183 -7.09 -18.15 9.12
N GLN A 184 -6.71 -16.95 9.59
CA GLN A 184 -7.13 -15.70 8.96
C GLN A 184 -6.65 -15.63 7.51
N GLU A 185 -7.57 -15.41 6.59
CA GLU A 185 -7.27 -15.34 5.16
C GLU A 185 -6.87 -13.93 4.70
N ARG A 186 -6.00 -13.86 3.70
CA ARG A 186 -5.52 -12.64 3.03
C ARG A 186 -5.41 -12.87 1.52
N ASP A 187 -5.65 -11.80 0.78
CA ASP A 187 -5.53 -11.67 -0.68
C ASP A 187 -4.25 -10.90 -1.02
N CYS A 188 -3.09 -11.50 -0.83
CA CYS A 188 -1.80 -10.84 -1.04
C CYS A 188 -1.57 -10.51 -2.52
N LEU A 189 -1.24 -9.25 -2.82
CA LEU A 189 -1.08 -8.76 -4.18
C LEU A 189 0.37 -8.40 -4.48
N TYR A 190 0.91 -8.96 -5.56
CA TYR A 190 2.28 -8.69 -5.99
C TYR A 190 2.42 -7.26 -6.55
N VAL A 191 3.53 -6.60 -6.26
CA VAL A 191 3.74 -5.18 -6.55
C VAL A 191 3.64 -4.83 -8.04
N ASP A 192 4.06 -5.72 -8.95
CA ASP A 192 3.97 -5.46 -10.38
C ASP A 192 2.51 -5.41 -10.88
N ASP A 193 1.63 -6.24 -10.29
CA ASP A 193 0.19 -6.20 -10.60
C ASP A 193 -0.45 -4.90 -10.08
N VAL A 194 0.01 -4.37 -8.94
CA VAL A 194 -0.38 -3.04 -8.45
C VAL A 194 0.05 -1.96 -9.43
N VAL A 195 1.31 -1.98 -9.87
CA VAL A 195 1.83 -1.00 -10.82
C VAL A 195 1.03 -1.01 -12.12
N GLU A 196 0.67 -2.20 -12.64
CA GLU A 196 -0.19 -2.30 -13.82
C GLU A 196 -1.57 -1.66 -13.58
N CYS A 197 -2.19 -1.91 -12.42
CA CYS A 197 -3.47 -1.28 -12.06
C CYS A 197 -3.38 0.25 -12.04
N LEU A 198 -2.35 0.80 -11.39
CA LEU A 198 -2.15 2.25 -11.32
C LEU A 198 -1.95 2.87 -12.71
N LEU A 199 -1.20 2.20 -13.59
CA LEU A 199 -0.99 2.65 -14.97
C LEU A 199 -2.27 2.60 -15.80
N LEU A 200 -3.11 1.59 -15.63
CA LEU A 200 -4.41 1.49 -16.30
C LEU A 200 -5.37 2.57 -15.78
N ALA A 201 -5.42 2.78 -14.47
CA ALA A 201 -6.21 3.86 -13.87
C ALA A 201 -5.79 5.25 -14.42
N ALA A 202 -4.48 5.49 -14.54
CA ALA A 202 -3.98 6.77 -15.08
C ALA A 202 -4.34 7.01 -16.56
N ARG A 203 -4.52 5.96 -17.34
CA ARG A 203 -4.85 6.04 -18.78
C ARG A 203 -6.34 6.14 -19.08
N SER A 204 -7.19 5.73 -18.16
CA SER A 204 -8.63 5.70 -18.37
C SER A 204 -9.24 7.10 -18.22
N THR A 205 -10.09 7.48 -19.15
CA THR A 205 -10.85 8.74 -19.11
C THR A 205 -12.10 8.64 -18.23
N GLU A 206 -12.52 7.44 -17.85
CA GLU A 206 -13.73 7.15 -17.06
C GLU A 206 -13.46 7.11 -15.55
N VAL A 207 -12.21 7.26 -15.14
CA VAL A 207 -11.74 7.00 -13.77
C VAL A 207 -11.79 8.21 -12.81
N PRO A 208 -11.76 9.48 -13.24
CA PRO A 208 -11.89 10.58 -12.30
C PRO A 208 -13.18 10.49 -11.48
N GLY A 209 -13.04 10.56 -10.15
CA GLY A 209 -14.15 10.37 -9.20
C GLY A 209 -14.41 8.92 -8.78
N GLU A 210 -13.71 7.95 -9.37
CA GLU A 210 -13.92 6.52 -9.09
C GLU A 210 -12.97 5.97 -8.02
N VAL A 211 -13.46 4.95 -7.35
CA VAL A 211 -12.70 4.17 -6.35
C VAL A 211 -12.66 2.72 -6.79
N PHE A 212 -11.52 2.07 -6.63
CA PHE A 212 -11.31 0.65 -6.99
C PHE A 212 -10.71 -0.13 -5.84
N ASN A 213 -11.34 -1.23 -5.44
CA ASN A 213 -10.70 -2.24 -4.63
C ASN A 213 -9.80 -3.11 -5.51
N VAL A 214 -8.57 -3.35 -5.09
CA VAL A 214 -7.64 -4.21 -5.81
C VAL A 214 -6.98 -5.19 -4.85
N GLY A 215 -7.10 -6.48 -5.17
CA GLY A 215 -6.58 -7.61 -4.43
C GLY A 215 -6.33 -8.79 -5.36
N ASN A 216 -5.75 -9.86 -4.84
CA ASN A 216 -5.56 -11.09 -5.58
C ASN A 216 -6.84 -11.94 -5.52
N ASP A 217 -7.12 -12.69 -6.58
CA ASP A 217 -8.20 -13.69 -6.57
C ASP A 217 -7.85 -14.90 -5.68
N GLU A 218 -6.56 -15.15 -5.49
CA GLU A 218 -6.04 -16.16 -4.57
C GLU A 218 -6.08 -15.64 -3.13
N ARG A 219 -6.72 -16.40 -2.25
CA ARG A 219 -6.78 -16.14 -0.81
C ARG A 219 -6.08 -17.24 -0.05
N LEU A 220 -5.21 -16.86 0.85
CA LEU A 220 -4.39 -17.77 1.63
C LEU A 220 -4.52 -17.46 3.12
N SER A 221 -4.54 -18.50 3.95
CA SER A 221 -4.42 -18.34 5.40
C SER A 221 -3.03 -17.80 5.77
N LEU A 222 -2.90 -17.10 6.90
CA LEU A 222 -1.59 -16.62 7.37
C LEU A 222 -0.61 -17.80 7.57
N ARG A 223 -1.12 -18.98 7.93
CA ARG A 223 -0.32 -20.21 8.01
C ARG A 223 0.19 -20.64 6.63
N ALA A 224 -0.69 -20.72 5.63
CA ALA A 224 -0.29 -21.07 4.26
C ALA A 224 0.71 -20.06 3.68
N ILE A 225 0.50 -18.75 3.92
CA ILE A 225 1.46 -17.70 3.56
C ILE A 225 2.84 -17.96 4.21
N ALA A 226 2.89 -18.30 5.50
CA ALA A 226 4.14 -18.59 6.19
C ALA A 226 4.82 -19.85 5.61
N GLU A 227 4.06 -20.88 5.28
CA GLU A 227 4.55 -22.12 4.66
C GLU A 227 5.18 -21.85 3.29
N GLU A 228 4.52 -21.09 2.43
CA GLU A 228 5.05 -20.68 1.13
C GLU A 228 6.33 -19.82 1.26
N VAL A 229 6.37 -18.89 2.22
CA VAL A 229 7.57 -18.07 2.47
C VAL A 229 8.76 -18.93 2.92
N VAL A 230 8.55 -19.88 3.84
CA VAL A 230 9.60 -20.80 4.30
C VAL A 230 10.07 -21.70 3.16
N ALA A 231 9.15 -22.23 2.36
CA ALA A 231 9.46 -23.06 1.20
C ALA A 231 10.30 -22.29 0.16
N ALA A 232 9.89 -21.07 -0.20
CA ALA A 232 10.63 -20.20 -1.14
C ALA A 232 12.00 -19.79 -0.59
N ALA A 233 12.10 -19.51 0.72
CA ALA A 233 13.36 -19.17 1.36
C ALA A 233 14.29 -20.39 1.55
N GLY A 234 13.78 -21.61 1.56
CA GLY A 234 14.55 -22.82 1.89
C GLY A 234 15.16 -22.79 3.30
N SER A 235 14.67 -21.92 4.17
CA SER A 235 15.16 -21.71 5.54
C SER A 235 14.09 -21.10 6.42
N GLY A 236 14.30 -21.18 7.76
CA GLY A 236 13.30 -20.77 8.75
C GLY A 236 12.39 -21.93 9.16
N SER A 237 11.50 -21.67 10.09
CA SER A 237 10.47 -22.59 10.59
C SER A 237 9.23 -21.80 10.95
N ILE A 238 8.14 -22.47 11.28
CA ILE A 238 6.89 -21.83 11.70
C ILE A 238 6.62 -22.20 13.16
N GLU A 239 6.34 -21.18 13.96
CA GLU A 239 5.97 -21.33 15.36
C GLU A 239 4.61 -20.70 15.62
N SER A 240 3.66 -21.47 16.14
CA SER A 240 2.35 -20.95 16.58
C SER A 240 2.44 -20.50 18.02
N VAL A 241 2.00 -19.28 18.28
CA VAL A 241 1.93 -18.71 19.63
C VAL A 241 0.53 -18.14 19.91
N PRO A 242 0.12 -18.04 21.18
CA PRO A 242 -1.12 -17.37 21.53
C PRO A 242 -1.16 -15.92 21.04
N TRP A 243 -2.35 -15.40 20.77
CA TRP A 243 -2.54 -13.98 20.44
C TRP A 243 -2.04 -13.08 21.58
N PRO A 244 -1.18 -12.08 21.27
CA PRO A 244 -0.89 -11.03 22.23
C PRO A 244 -2.13 -10.16 22.45
N HIS A 245 -2.43 -9.82 23.69
CA HIS A 245 -3.64 -9.09 24.07
C HIS A 245 -3.78 -7.71 23.39
N ASP A 246 -2.67 -7.03 23.15
CA ASP A 246 -2.61 -5.72 22.50
C ASP A 246 -2.88 -5.79 20.97
N ARG A 247 -2.67 -6.94 20.36
CA ARG A 247 -2.90 -7.16 18.93
C ARG A 247 -4.27 -7.74 18.61
N ASP A 248 -4.86 -8.47 19.53
CA ASP A 248 -6.21 -9.01 19.40
C ASP A 248 -7.26 -7.89 19.20
N ALA A 249 -7.07 -6.75 19.86
CA ALA A 249 -7.97 -5.60 19.79
C ALA A 249 -8.02 -4.89 18.42
N ILE A 250 -6.98 -5.05 17.60
CA ILE A 250 -6.86 -4.43 16.27
C ILE A 250 -6.85 -5.45 15.12
N ASP A 251 -6.99 -6.74 15.43
CA ASP A 251 -7.13 -7.77 14.40
C ASP A 251 -8.50 -7.70 13.77
N ILE A 252 -8.55 -7.69 12.45
CA ILE A 252 -9.79 -7.59 11.67
C ILE A 252 -10.32 -8.96 11.19
N GLY A 253 -9.72 -10.06 11.63
CA GLY A 253 -10.05 -11.39 11.14
C GLY A 253 -9.61 -11.62 9.69
N SER A 254 -10.36 -12.42 8.93
CA SER A 254 -10.11 -12.62 7.49
C SER A 254 -10.48 -11.38 6.69
N TYR A 255 -9.67 -11.09 5.67
CA TYR A 255 -9.96 -10.05 4.67
C TYR A 255 -9.52 -10.50 3.28
N TYR A 256 -10.40 -10.36 2.32
CA TYR A 256 -10.14 -10.38 0.88
C TYR A 256 -11.16 -9.51 0.16
N GLY A 257 -10.69 -8.79 -0.87
CA GLY A 257 -11.48 -7.80 -1.60
C GLY A 257 -12.12 -8.37 -2.86
N ASP A 258 -13.16 -7.70 -3.34
CA ASP A 258 -13.75 -7.90 -4.67
C ASP A 258 -13.13 -6.89 -5.64
N SER A 259 -12.37 -7.39 -6.62
CA SER A 259 -11.75 -6.56 -7.66
C SER A 259 -12.56 -6.52 -8.96
N SER A 260 -13.82 -6.95 -8.94
CA SER A 260 -14.68 -7.04 -10.14
C SER A 260 -14.88 -5.69 -10.82
N LYS A 261 -14.92 -4.59 -10.07
CA LYS A 261 -15.01 -3.24 -10.63
C LYS A 261 -13.74 -2.86 -11.39
N ALA A 262 -12.57 -3.11 -10.82
CA ALA A 262 -11.28 -2.87 -11.49
C ALA A 262 -11.16 -3.72 -12.78
N LYS A 263 -11.58 -4.99 -12.74
CA LYS A 263 -11.64 -5.85 -13.92
C LYS A 263 -12.53 -5.28 -15.01
N ARG A 264 -13.72 -4.85 -14.67
CA ARG A 264 -14.73 -4.36 -15.63
C ARG A 264 -14.37 -3.00 -16.22
N VAL A 265 -13.92 -2.05 -15.38
CA VAL A 265 -13.71 -0.64 -15.78
C VAL A 265 -12.29 -0.42 -16.34
N LEU A 266 -11.28 -1.02 -15.72
CA LEU A 266 -9.89 -0.84 -16.11
C LEU A 266 -9.37 -1.95 -17.02
N GLY A 267 -10.07 -3.08 -17.13
CA GLY A 267 -9.55 -4.28 -17.79
C GLY A 267 -8.38 -4.90 -17.02
N TRP A 268 -8.26 -4.60 -15.73
CA TRP A 268 -7.19 -5.08 -14.87
C TRP A 268 -7.58 -6.38 -14.16
N GLU A 269 -6.63 -7.29 -14.07
CA GLU A 269 -6.72 -8.50 -13.23
C GLU A 269 -5.34 -8.86 -12.66
N PRO A 270 -5.27 -9.45 -11.46
CA PRO A 270 -4.00 -9.94 -10.93
C PRO A 270 -3.51 -11.12 -11.77
N ARG A 271 -2.21 -11.14 -12.07
CA ARG A 271 -1.59 -12.17 -12.92
C ARG A 271 -0.54 -13.00 -12.21
N THR A 272 -0.09 -12.53 -11.04
CA THR A 272 0.99 -13.16 -10.30
C THR A 272 0.41 -13.99 -9.17
N SER A 273 0.62 -15.32 -9.21
CA SER A 273 0.30 -16.20 -8.09
C SER A 273 1.14 -15.84 -6.86
N PHE A 274 0.65 -16.17 -5.66
CA PHE A 274 1.44 -15.91 -4.45
C PHE A 274 2.78 -16.65 -4.48
N ALA A 275 2.78 -17.90 -4.92
CA ALA A 275 3.99 -18.72 -5.04
C ALA A 275 5.05 -18.09 -5.97
N ASP A 276 4.65 -17.60 -7.16
CA ASP A 276 5.57 -16.95 -8.09
C ASP A 276 6.07 -15.60 -7.55
N GLY A 277 5.18 -14.80 -6.98
CA GLY A 277 5.53 -13.49 -6.43
C GLY A 277 6.47 -13.60 -5.24
N ILE A 278 6.24 -14.56 -4.33
CA ILE A 278 7.11 -14.75 -3.17
C ILE A 278 8.48 -15.32 -3.57
N ALA A 279 8.54 -16.20 -4.56
CA ALA A 279 9.82 -16.71 -5.09
C ALA A 279 10.66 -15.56 -5.65
N ARG A 280 10.09 -14.66 -6.49
CA ARG A 280 10.76 -13.47 -7.02
C ARG A 280 11.20 -12.52 -5.90
N THR A 281 10.36 -12.34 -4.88
CA THR A 281 10.65 -11.50 -3.71
C THR A 281 11.84 -12.02 -2.93
N ILE A 282 11.86 -13.31 -2.62
CA ILE A 282 12.96 -13.96 -1.89
C ILE A 282 14.27 -13.87 -2.68
N GLU A 283 14.24 -14.15 -3.98
CA GLU A 283 15.43 -14.07 -4.85
C GLU A 283 16.02 -12.66 -4.88
N PHE A 284 15.15 -11.63 -4.99
CA PHE A 284 15.60 -10.23 -4.91
C PHE A 284 16.34 -9.95 -3.59
N TYR A 285 15.77 -10.33 -2.44
CA TYR A 285 16.41 -10.04 -1.15
C TYR A 285 17.63 -10.91 -0.87
N ARG A 286 17.74 -12.11 -1.42
CA ARG A 286 18.98 -12.88 -1.39
C ARG A 286 20.12 -12.12 -2.07
N SER A 287 19.86 -11.58 -3.25
CA SER A 287 20.83 -10.83 -4.04
C SER A 287 21.18 -9.45 -3.45
N HIS A 288 20.31 -8.89 -2.60
CA HIS A 288 20.44 -7.54 -2.03
C HIS A 288 20.47 -7.53 -0.49
N ARG A 289 20.82 -8.65 0.13
CA ARG A 289 20.72 -8.86 1.58
C ARG A 289 21.37 -7.74 2.41
N SER A 290 22.58 -7.32 2.09
CA SER A 290 23.34 -6.29 2.83
C SER A 290 22.69 -4.90 2.81
N ARG A 291 21.72 -4.68 1.91
CA ARG A 291 21.03 -3.39 1.75
C ARG A 291 19.69 -3.33 2.48
N TYR A 292 19.00 -4.46 2.63
CA TYR A 292 17.64 -4.51 3.15
C TYR A 292 17.50 -5.24 4.49
N LEU A 293 18.45 -6.11 4.84
CA LEU A 293 18.56 -6.85 6.10
C LEU A 293 19.77 -6.36 6.91
#